data_ebe4d78f60a1d3b93c58ba93868cb78c
#
_entry.id   ebe4d78f60a1d3b93c58ba93868cb78c
#
_cell.length_a   1.000
_cell.length_b   1.000
_cell.length_c   1.000
_cell.angle_alpha   90.00
_cell.angle_beta   90.00
_cell.angle_gamma   90.00
#
_symmetry.space_group_name_H-M   'P 1'
#
loop_
_entity.id
_entity.type
_entity.pdbx_description
1 polymer ?
#
loop_
_entity_poly.entity_id
_entity_poly.type
_entity_poly.pdbx_seq_one_letter_code
_entity_poly.pdbx_strand_id
1 'polypeptide(L)'
;MKYKRVLLKLSGEALMGSQQYGIDPVRLGEYADEIIEAAQAGVQIGIVIGGGNIYRGLQGASKGMDRIQGDYMGMLATVINSMAMQSTLQGKGQKATLLSGLYIDRIADTMSSAKAIHLLEEGHIVVMGAGTGNPFFTTDTGSALRAVEIKADIILKGTRVDGIYTADPEKDPTATKFSHLTYDEAYQRNLKVMDMTAFTMCKENDMPMYVFDMNTRGNLMKVLRGENIGTLVTK
;
A
#
# COMPACT_ATOMS: atom_id res chain seq x y z
N MET A 1 -10.74 3.96 17.66
CA MET A 1 -9.71 3.29 16.85
C MET A 1 -8.35 3.47 17.48
N LYS A 2 -7.44 2.50 17.30
CA LYS A 2 -6.06 2.56 17.83
C LYS A 2 -5.22 3.63 17.10
N TYR A 3 -5.49 3.82 15.80
CA TYR A 3 -4.77 4.74 14.94
C TYR A 3 -5.71 5.82 14.40
N LYS A 4 -5.22 7.05 14.31
CA LYS A 4 -5.97 8.20 13.77
C LYS A 4 -5.75 8.35 12.26
N ARG A 5 -4.49 8.19 11.81
CA ARG A 5 -4.10 8.33 10.41
C ARG A 5 -3.25 7.14 9.98
N VAL A 6 -3.64 6.48 8.91
CA VAL A 6 -2.93 5.29 8.41
C VAL A 6 -2.56 5.45 6.94
N LEU A 7 -1.46 4.81 6.54
CA LEU A 7 -1.20 4.53 5.13
C LEU A 7 -1.54 3.07 4.86
N LEU A 8 -2.55 2.83 4.04
CA LEU A 8 -2.90 1.50 3.54
C LEU A 8 -2.14 1.22 2.25
N LYS A 9 -1.25 0.22 2.27
CA LYS A 9 -0.54 -0.25 1.08
C LYS A 9 -1.16 -1.54 0.57
N LEU A 10 -1.59 -1.53 -0.69
CA LEU A 10 -2.15 -2.68 -1.37
C LEU A 10 -1.23 -3.14 -2.51
N SER A 11 -1.16 -4.46 -2.75
CA SER A 11 -0.56 -4.99 -3.97
C SER A 11 -1.50 -4.76 -5.16
N GLY A 12 -0.96 -4.39 -6.32
CA GLY A 12 -1.77 -4.36 -7.55
C GLY A 12 -2.38 -5.73 -7.88
N GLU A 13 -1.65 -6.81 -7.59
CA GLU A 13 -2.15 -8.18 -7.78
C GLU A 13 -3.42 -8.48 -6.95
N ALA A 14 -3.59 -7.80 -5.82
CA ALA A 14 -4.79 -7.94 -5.01
C ALA A 14 -6.06 -7.45 -5.74
N LEU A 15 -5.90 -6.56 -6.74
CA LEU A 15 -7.02 -6.05 -7.53
C LEU A 15 -7.44 -6.98 -8.68
N MET A 16 -6.69 -8.03 -8.96
CA MET A 16 -6.99 -8.96 -10.07
C MET A 16 -8.19 -9.88 -9.79
N GLY A 17 -8.56 -10.06 -8.52
CA GLY A 17 -9.55 -11.06 -8.14
C GLY A 17 -9.11 -12.46 -8.60
N SER A 18 -9.96 -13.14 -9.38
CA SER A 18 -9.65 -14.43 -10.01
C SER A 18 -8.96 -14.31 -11.39
N GLN A 19 -8.73 -13.09 -11.87
CA GLN A 19 -8.10 -12.84 -13.17
C GLN A 19 -6.58 -12.94 -13.07
N GLN A 20 -5.92 -13.13 -14.22
CA GLN A 20 -4.45 -13.19 -14.28
C GLN A 20 -3.79 -11.82 -14.45
N TYR A 21 -4.54 -10.78 -14.81
CA TYR A 21 -4.08 -9.40 -15.01
C TYR A 21 -5.26 -8.43 -14.94
N GLY A 22 -4.95 -7.14 -14.82
CA GLY A 22 -5.96 -6.08 -14.86
C GLY A 22 -6.62 -5.82 -13.50
N ILE A 23 -7.82 -5.28 -13.55
CA ILE A 23 -8.59 -4.86 -12.37
C ILE A 23 -9.94 -5.58 -12.41
N ASP A 24 -10.24 -6.36 -11.37
CA ASP A 24 -11.55 -6.96 -11.15
C ASP A 24 -12.45 -5.95 -10.43
N PRO A 25 -13.55 -5.48 -11.07
CA PRO A 25 -14.44 -4.50 -10.45
C PRO A 25 -15.10 -4.98 -9.17
N VAL A 26 -15.37 -6.28 -9.04
CA VAL A 26 -15.98 -6.86 -7.83
C VAL A 26 -14.99 -6.77 -6.68
N ARG A 27 -13.75 -7.23 -6.90
CA ARG A 27 -12.70 -7.19 -5.89
C ARG A 27 -12.35 -5.76 -5.47
N LEU A 28 -12.29 -4.85 -6.44
CA LEU A 28 -12.08 -3.42 -6.16
C LEU A 28 -13.21 -2.85 -5.31
N GLY A 29 -14.47 -3.24 -5.59
CA GLY A 29 -15.65 -2.86 -4.83
C GLY A 29 -15.61 -3.36 -3.39
N GLU A 30 -15.16 -4.60 -3.14
CA GLU A 30 -15.00 -5.18 -1.80
C GLU A 30 -13.97 -4.41 -0.97
N TYR A 31 -12.81 -4.08 -1.54
CA TYR A 31 -11.80 -3.26 -0.87
C TYR A 31 -12.30 -1.85 -0.58
N ALA A 32 -13.03 -1.23 -1.52
CA ALA A 32 -13.61 0.09 -1.30
C ALA A 32 -14.60 0.08 -0.14
N ASP A 33 -15.42 -0.97 0.02
CA ASP A 33 -16.36 -1.08 1.14
C ASP A 33 -15.66 -1.13 2.49
N GLU A 34 -14.59 -1.95 2.64
CA GLU A 34 -13.82 -1.99 3.88
C GLU A 34 -13.11 -0.67 4.19
N ILE A 35 -12.56 -0.02 3.16
CA ILE A 35 -11.91 1.28 3.31
C ILE A 35 -12.91 2.35 3.73
N ILE A 36 -14.12 2.36 3.15
CA ILE A 36 -15.20 3.29 3.52
C ILE A 36 -15.63 3.05 4.97
N GLU A 37 -15.82 1.80 5.38
CA GLU A 37 -16.17 1.45 6.78
C GLU A 37 -15.13 2.02 7.75
N ALA A 38 -13.84 1.88 7.44
CA ALA A 38 -12.75 2.43 8.25
C ALA A 38 -12.75 3.96 8.30
N ALA A 39 -12.99 4.63 7.16
CA ALA A 39 -13.07 6.08 7.08
C ALA A 39 -14.29 6.62 7.87
N GLN A 40 -15.45 5.96 7.76
CA GLN A 40 -16.66 6.31 8.52
C GLN A 40 -16.48 6.10 10.04
N ALA A 41 -15.59 5.21 10.43
CA ALA A 41 -15.20 5.04 11.84
C ALA A 41 -14.21 6.12 12.34
N GLY A 42 -13.92 7.14 11.52
CA GLY A 42 -13.11 8.30 11.87
C GLY A 42 -11.61 8.15 11.62
N VAL A 43 -11.18 7.14 10.86
CA VAL A 43 -9.77 6.95 10.48
C VAL A 43 -9.46 7.74 9.22
N GLN A 44 -8.38 8.52 9.24
CA GLN A 44 -7.83 9.20 8.06
C GLN A 44 -6.98 8.21 7.26
N ILE A 45 -7.31 8.00 5.98
CA ILE A 45 -6.71 6.91 5.19
C ILE A 45 -6.03 7.47 3.94
N GLY A 46 -4.69 7.32 3.89
CA GLY A 46 -3.91 7.41 2.67
C GLY A 46 -3.76 6.02 2.05
N ILE A 47 -3.87 5.90 0.74
CA ILE A 47 -3.77 4.63 0.02
C ILE A 47 -2.65 4.69 -1.00
N VAL A 48 -1.81 3.65 -1.04
CA VAL A 48 -0.84 3.39 -2.12
C VAL A 48 -1.11 2.00 -2.69
N ILE A 49 -1.22 1.90 -4.02
CA ILE A 49 -1.49 0.64 -4.71
C ILE A 49 -0.36 0.35 -5.69
N GLY A 50 0.18 -0.88 -5.66
CA GLY A 50 1.17 -1.34 -6.63
C GLY A 50 0.60 -1.47 -8.05
N GLY A 51 1.48 -1.53 -9.07
CA GLY A 51 1.10 -1.64 -10.49
C GLY A 51 1.26 -3.04 -11.09
N GLY A 52 1.62 -4.05 -10.28
CA GLY A 52 2.05 -5.36 -10.75
C GLY A 52 1.00 -6.20 -11.49
N ASN A 53 -0.28 -5.86 -11.37
CA ASN A 53 -1.39 -6.44 -12.14
C ASN A 53 -1.49 -5.92 -13.58
N ILE A 54 -0.84 -4.79 -13.88
CA ILE A 54 -0.86 -4.13 -15.19
C ILE A 54 0.51 -4.23 -15.85
N TYR A 55 1.58 -3.86 -15.12
CA TYR A 55 2.94 -3.85 -15.64
C TYR A 55 3.98 -4.08 -14.55
N ARG A 56 5.00 -4.90 -14.86
CA ARG A 56 6.14 -5.19 -13.99
C ARG A 56 7.44 -4.73 -14.65
N GLY A 57 8.00 -3.61 -14.21
CA GLY A 57 9.19 -2.99 -14.79
C GLY A 57 10.41 -3.92 -14.83
N LEU A 58 10.65 -4.69 -13.76
CA LEU A 58 11.76 -5.66 -13.71
C LEU A 58 11.67 -6.77 -14.77
N GLN A 59 10.46 -7.22 -15.13
CA GLN A 59 10.26 -8.21 -16.18
C GLN A 59 10.43 -7.60 -17.58
N GLY A 60 10.13 -6.32 -17.76
CA GLY A 60 10.40 -5.59 -19.00
C GLY A 60 11.90 -5.39 -19.22
N ALA A 61 12.65 -5.03 -18.19
CA ALA A 61 14.09 -4.83 -18.25
C ALA A 61 14.85 -6.11 -18.63
N SER A 62 14.40 -7.28 -18.13
CA SER A 62 14.99 -8.58 -18.51
C SER A 62 14.79 -8.96 -19.99
N LYS A 63 13.90 -8.26 -20.70
CA LYS A 63 13.61 -8.44 -22.13
C LYS A 63 14.20 -7.33 -23.02
N GLY A 64 15.18 -6.57 -22.51
CA GLY A 64 15.90 -5.54 -23.29
C GLY A 64 15.25 -4.14 -23.23
N MET A 65 14.22 -3.92 -22.43
CA MET A 65 13.66 -2.60 -22.22
C MET A 65 14.56 -1.77 -21.30
N ASP A 66 14.69 -0.48 -21.57
CA ASP A 66 15.39 0.45 -20.69
C ASP A 66 14.74 0.48 -19.28
N ARG A 67 15.55 0.41 -18.23
CA ARG A 67 15.10 0.34 -16.84
C ARG A 67 14.28 1.57 -16.45
N ILE A 68 14.72 2.76 -16.85
CA ILE A 68 14.04 4.02 -16.52
C ILE A 68 12.66 4.06 -17.14
N GLN A 69 12.55 3.66 -18.43
CA GLN A 69 11.26 3.59 -19.11
C GLN A 69 10.34 2.55 -18.47
N GLY A 70 10.87 1.39 -18.11
CA GLY A 70 10.13 0.35 -17.41
C GLY A 70 9.59 0.81 -16.05
N ASP A 71 10.38 1.56 -15.29
CA ASP A 71 9.97 2.11 -13.99
C ASP A 71 8.86 3.17 -14.16
N TYR A 72 8.95 4.05 -15.17
CA TYR A 72 7.86 4.99 -15.49
C TYR A 72 6.57 4.28 -15.90
N MET A 73 6.66 3.23 -16.71
CA MET A 73 5.48 2.41 -17.05
C MET A 73 4.87 1.76 -15.80
N GLY A 74 5.70 1.28 -14.87
CA GLY A 74 5.24 0.78 -13.57
C GLY A 74 4.55 1.87 -12.72
N MET A 75 5.09 3.09 -12.70
CA MET A 75 4.47 4.23 -12.04
C MET A 75 3.11 4.58 -12.66
N LEU A 76 3.00 4.62 -13.98
CA LEU A 76 1.73 4.84 -14.68
C LEU A 76 0.72 3.73 -14.40
N ALA A 77 1.16 2.47 -14.29
CA ALA A 77 0.31 1.36 -13.88
C ALA A 77 -0.29 1.58 -12.47
N THR A 78 0.48 2.14 -11.54
CA THR A 78 -0.07 2.52 -10.22
C THR A 78 -1.09 3.64 -10.32
N VAL A 79 -0.91 4.59 -11.25
CA VAL A 79 -1.89 5.67 -11.48
C VAL A 79 -3.22 5.09 -11.98
N ILE A 80 -3.18 4.14 -12.92
CA ILE A 80 -4.40 3.47 -13.41
C ILE A 80 -5.16 2.80 -12.25
N ASN A 81 -4.48 2.02 -11.42
CA ASN A 81 -5.09 1.41 -10.23
C ASN A 81 -5.65 2.45 -9.26
N SER A 82 -4.94 3.55 -9.07
CA SER A 82 -5.35 4.64 -8.19
C SER A 82 -6.59 5.37 -8.71
N MET A 83 -6.69 5.59 -10.02
CA MET A 83 -7.89 6.15 -10.67
C MET A 83 -9.10 5.23 -10.48
N ALA A 84 -8.93 3.93 -10.67
CA ALA A 84 -9.99 2.95 -10.47
C ALA A 84 -10.49 2.95 -9.01
N MET A 85 -9.57 2.96 -8.03
CA MET A 85 -9.93 3.05 -6.61
C MET A 85 -10.64 4.36 -6.29
N GLN A 86 -10.13 5.51 -6.73
CA GLN A 86 -10.78 6.81 -6.52
C GLN A 86 -12.20 6.82 -7.10
N SER A 87 -12.38 6.37 -8.34
CA SER A 87 -13.68 6.32 -9.01
C SER A 87 -14.67 5.42 -8.26
N THR A 88 -14.20 4.27 -7.78
CA THR A 88 -15.04 3.33 -7.03
C THR A 88 -15.48 3.91 -5.68
N LEU A 89 -14.57 4.55 -4.94
CA LEU A 89 -14.88 5.22 -3.68
C LEU A 89 -15.88 6.36 -3.89
N GLN A 90 -15.68 7.19 -4.91
CA GLN A 90 -16.59 8.29 -5.27
C GLN A 90 -17.96 7.78 -5.71
N GLY A 91 -18.00 6.71 -6.52
CA GLY A 91 -19.25 6.07 -6.95
C GLY A 91 -20.07 5.50 -5.78
N LYS A 92 -19.43 5.20 -4.65
CA LYS A 92 -20.06 4.78 -3.39
C LYS A 92 -20.35 5.95 -2.43
N GLY A 93 -20.20 7.21 -2.89
CA GLY A 93 -20.50 8.42 -2.11
C GLY A 93 -19.40 8.87 -1.15
N GLN A 94 -18.23 8.26 -1.19
CA GLN A 94 -17.10 8.64 -0.34
C GLN A 94 -16.26 9.74 -1.00
N LYS A 95 -15.88 10.77 -0.25
CA LYS A 95 -14.89 11.74 -0.73
C LYS A 95 -13.55 11.05 -0.94
N ALA A 96 -13.02 11.10 -2.16
CA ALA A 96 -11.72 10.53 -2.49
C ALA A 96 -10.98 11.43 -3.49
N THR A 97 -9.67 11.60 -3.29
CA THR A 97 -8.81 12.43 -4.15
C THR A 97 -7.55 11.66 -4.52
N LEU A 98 -7.21 11.67 -5.81
CA LEU A 98 -5.97 11.14 -6.35
C LEU A 98 -4.90 12.24 -6.36
N LEU A 99 -3.76 11.93 -5.75
CA LEU A 99 -2.53 12.71 -5.86
C LEU A 99 -1.47 11.89 -6.59
N SER A 100 -0.68 12.50 -7.47
CA SER A 100 0.32 11.82 -8.28
C SER A 100 1.74 12.29 -7.96
N GLY A 101 2.67 11.35 -7.85
CA GLY A 101 4.11 11.64 -7.80
C GLY A 101 4.68 12.12 -9.14
N LEU A 102 3.98 11.84 -10.26
CA LEU A 102 4.29 12.37 -11.58
C LEU A 102 3.36 13.55 -11.90
N TYR A 103 3.87 14.51 -12.67
CA TYR A 103 3.04 15.63 -13.15
C TYR A 103 2.11 15.15 -14.27
N ILE A 104 0.81 15.06 -13.98
CA ILE A 104 -0.26 14.57 -14.89
C ILE A 104 -1.50 15.42 -14.65
N ASP A 105 -1.42 16.71 -14.89
CA ASP A 105 -2.36 17.76 -14.48
C ASP A 105 -3.83 17.52 -14.84
N ARG A 106 -4.10 16.80 -15.95
CA ARG A 106 -5.47 16.45 -16.38
C ARG A 106 -6.09 15.29 -15.62
N ILE A 107 -5.27 14.53 -14.88
CA ILE A 107 -5.71 13.27 -14.25
C ILE A 107 -5.70 13.39 -12.73
N ALA A 108 -4.65 14.00 -12.19
CA ALA A 108 -4.43 14.08 -10.75
C ALA A 108 -3.63 15.32 -10.40
N ASP A 109 -3.88 15.84 -9.23
CA ASP A 109 -3.05 16.89 -8.65
C ASP A 109 -1.67 16.33 -8.27
N THR A 110 -0.66 17.20 -8.35
CA THR A 110 0.68 16.82 -7.88
C THR A 110 0.69 16.58 -6.39
N MET A 111 1.34 15.48 -5.99
CA MET A 111 1.51 15.12 -4.58
C MET A 111 2.33 16.17 -3.84
N SER A 112 1.81 16.61 -2.70
CA SER A 112 2.56 17.32 -1.68
C SER A 112 2.05 16.95 -0.29
N SER A 113 2.95 16.93 0.70
CA SER A 113 2.61 16.62 2.09
C SER A 113 1.48 17.51 2.62
N ALA A 114 1.59 18.84 2.44
CA ALA A 114 0.60 19.79 2.93
C ALA A 114 -0.79 19.55 2.32
N LYS A 115 -0.87 19.30 0.99
CA LYS A 115 -2.13 19.02 0.31
C LYS A 115 -2.75 17.71 0.76
N ALA A 116 -1.94 16.65 0.87
CA ALA A 116 -2.42 15.34 1.32
C ALA A 116 -2.96 15.40 2.75
N ILE A 117 -2.24 16.06 3.68
CA ILE A 117 -2.68 16.22 5.07
C ILE A 117 -3.99 17.00 5.13
N HIS A 118 -4.10 18.13 4.42
CA HIS A 118 -5.31 18.94 4.38
C HIS A 118 -6.52 18.14 3.89
N LEU A 119 -6.39 17.40 2.80
CA LEU A 119 -7.46 16.54 2.28
C LEU A 119 -7.88 15.45 3.28
N LEU A 120 -6.91 14.81 3.95
CA LEU A 120 -7.20 13.81 4.99
C LEU A 120 -7.98 14.42 6.16
N GLU A 121 -7.65 15.65 6.54
CA GLU A 121 -8.34 16.40 7.62
C GLU A 121 -9.74 16.84 7.22
N GLU A 122 -10.00 17.07 5.93
CA GLU A 122 -11.33 17.34 5.37
C GLU A 122 -12.18 16.07 5.14
N GLY A 123 -11.68 14.89 5.53
CA GLY A 123 -12.37 13.61 5.43
C GLY A 123 -12.31 12.95 4.06
N HIS A 124 -11.36 13.35 3.20
CA HIS A 124 -11.07 12.64 1.97
C HIS A 124 -10.24 11.40 2.26
N ILE A 125 -10.52 10.31 1.56
CA ILE A 125 -9.55 9.24 1.35
C ILE A 125 -8.59 9.73 0.27
N VAL A 126 -7.28 9.73 0.57
CA VAL A 126 -6.25 10.22 -0.35
C VAL A 126 -5.56 9.04 -1.02
N VAL A 127 -5.77 8.85 -2.32
CA VAL A 127 -5.10 7.81 -3.09
C VAL A 127 -3.85 8.42 -3.72
N MET A 128 -2.69 7.81 -3.49
CA MET A 128 -1.40 8.34 -3.94
C MET A 128 -0.78 7.41 -4.98
N GLY A 129 -0.81 7.86 -6.24
CA GLY A 129 -0.26 7.14 -7.40
C GLY A 129 1.14 7.59 -7.77
N ALA A 130 1.75 6.88 -8.73
CA ALA A 130 3.08 7.12 -9.28
C ALA A 130 4.25 6.98 -8.28
N GLY A 131 4.05 6.26 -7.17
CA GLY A 131 5.10 5.94 -6.21
C GLY A 131 5.86 7.17 -5.70
N THR A 132 7.20 7.16 -5.81
CA THR A 132 8.05 8.30 -5.46
C THR A 132 8.10 9.39 -6.54
N GLY A 133 7.63 9.10 -7.77
CA GLY A 133 7.82 9.93 -8.96
C GLY A 133 9.19 9.76 -9.61
N ASN A 134 10.06 8.92 -9.07
CA ASN A 134 11.42 8.70 -9.56
C ASN A 134 11.66 7.23 -9.92
N PRO A 135 12.45 6.94 -10.98
CA PRO A 135 12.90 5.60 -11.29
C PRO A 135 13.75 4.99 -10.15
N PHE A 136 13.98 3.68 -10.22
CA PHE A 136 14.79 2.87 -9.29
C PHE A 136 14.19 2.62 -7.92
N PHE A 137 13.00 3.13 -7.64
CA PHE A 137 12.27 2.88 -6.38
C PHE A 137 11.07 1.97 -6.62
N THR A 138 10.75 1.17 -5.61
CA THR A 138 9.58 0.29 -5.63
C THR A 138 8.35 0.98 -5.04
N THR A 139 7.20 0.30 -5.12
CA THR A 139 5.98 0.73 -4.43
C THR A 139 6.13 0.67 -2.90
N ASP A 140 6.96 -0.23 -2.36
CA ASP A 140 7.22 -0.29 -0.92
C ASP A 140 7.97 0.97 -0.47
N THR A 141 9.00 1.41 -1.22
CA THR A 141 9.68 2.70 -0.97
C THR A 141 8.72 3.88 -1.10
N GLY A 142 7.87 3.88 -2.14
CA GLY A 142 6.82 4.90 -2.30
C GLY A 142 5.87 4.94 -1.09
N SER A 143 5.47 3.79 -0.58
CA SER A 143 4.58 3.69 0.59
C SER A 143 5.25 4.24 1.86
N ALA A 144 6.51 3.91 2.10
CA ALA A 144 7.27 4.44 3.23
C ALA A 144 7.38 5.98 3.17
N LEU A 145 7.75 6.52 1.99
CA LEU A 145 7.84 7.96 1.77
C LEU A 145 6.49 8.65 2.03
N ARG A 146 5.41 8.15 1.44
CA ARG A 146 4.07 8.74 1.60
C ARG A 146 3.56 8.65 3.03
N ALA A 147 3.85 7.57 3.75
CA ALA A 147 3.50 7.43 5.16
C ALA A 147 4.14 8.52 6.03
N VAL A 148 5.44 8.76 5.83
CA VAL A 148 6.18 9.81 6.54
C VAL A 148 5.64 11.20 6.16
N GLU A 149 5.44 11.48 4.87
CA GLU A 149 4.94 12.76 4.37
C GLU A 149 3.55 13.12 4.92
N ILE A 150 2.64 12.15 5.02
CA ILE A 150 1.29 12.40 5.56
C ILE A 150 1.24 12.31 7.09
N LYS A 151 2.35 12.05 7.75
CA LYS A 151 2.44 11.82 9.20
C LYS A 151 1.48 10.71 9.66
N ALA A 152 1.53 9.57 8.98
CA ALA A 152 0.75 8.40 9.36
C ALA A 152 1.25 7.81 10.68
N ASP A 153 0.34 7.28 11.48
CA ASP A 153 0.69 6.57 12.72
C ASP A 153 1.31 5.20 12.44
N ILE A 154 0.98 4.62 11.27
CA ILE A 154 1.39 3.27 10.88
C ILE A 154 1.18 3.03 9.38
N ILE A 155 1.99 2.16 8.78
CA ILE A 155 1.74 1.57 7.47
C ILE A 155 0.98 0.25 7.68
N LEU A 156 -0.19 0.13 7.08
CA LEU A 156 -0.96 -1.10 7.00
C LEU A 156 -0.67 -1.79 5.67
N LYS A 157 0.18 -2.82 5.69
CA LYS A 157 0.53 -3.59 4.49
C LYS A 157 -0.47 -4.74 4.31
N GLY A 158 -1.47 -4.52 3.47
CA GLY A 158 -2.45 -5.52 3.08
C GLY A 158 -1.84 -6.51 2.09
N THR A 159 -1.81 -7.79 2.46
CA THR A 159 -1.25 -8.88 1.68
C THR A 159 -2.25 -10.02 1.54
N ARG A 160 -1.87 -11.11 0.85
CA ARG A 160 -2.65 -12.36 0.80
C ARG A 160 -2.31 -13.34 1.94
N VAL A 161 -1.22 -13.07 2.67
CA VAL A 161 -0.82 -13.85 3.85
C VAL A 161 -1.10 -13.03 5.11
N ASP A 162 -1.39 -13.71 6.20
CA ASP A 162 -1.85 -13.08 7.45
C ASP A 162 -0.70 -12.57 8.35
N GLY A 163 0.52 -12.43 7.83
CA GLY A 163 1.66 -11.91 8.58
C GLY A 163 3.00 -12.25 7.98
N ILE A 164 4.06 -12.05 8.76
CA ILE A 164 5.44 -12.39 8.44
C ILE A 164 5.78 -13.73 9.10
N TYR A 165 6.39 -14.62 8.34
CA TYR A 165 6.75 -15.98 8.75
C TYR A 165 8.25 -16.20 8.71
N THR A 166 8.71 -17.23 9.42
CA THR A 166 10.12 -17.69 9.40
C THR A 166 10.59 -18.18 8.03
N ALA A 167 9.64 -18.66 7.20
CA ALA A 167 9.81 -19.09 5.82
C ALA A 167 8.49 -18.84 5.06
N ASP A 168 8.45 -19.14 3.76
CA ASP A 168 7.23 -19.04 2.95
C ASP A 168 6.21 -20.11 3.40
N PRO A 169 5.08 -19.74 4.02
CA PRO A 169 4.12 -20.71 4.55
C PRO A 169 3.40 -21.52 3.46
N GLU A 170 3.42 -21.06 2.20
CA GLU A 170 2.87 -21.80 1.06
C GLU A 170 3.80 -22.95 0.62
N LYS A 171 5.09 -22.91 1.00
CA LYS A 171 6.13 -23.90 0.62
C LYS A 171 6.64 -24.69 1.79
N ASP A 172 6.64 -24.12 2.97
CA ASP A 172 7.16 -24.74 4.20
C ASP A 172 6.05 -24.79 5.27
N PRO A 173 5.43 -25.95 5.49
CA PRO A 173 4.38 -26.10 6.49
C PRO A 173 4.88 -25.95 7.94
N THR A 174 6.20 -25.92 8.16
CA THR A 174 6.81 -25.68 9.49
C THR A 174 7.03 -24.19 9.77
N ALA A 175 6.77 -23.32 8.79
CA ALA A 175 6.92 -21.88 8.95
C ALA A 175 6.02 -21.37 10.09
N THR A 176 6.60 -20.59 11.00
CA THR A 176 5.88 -20.01 12.14
C THR A 176 5.72 -18.49 11.93
N LYS A 177 4.52 -18.00 12.26
CA LYS A 177 4.18 -16.58 12.16
C LYS A 177 4.75 -15.81 13.34
N PHE A 178 5.32 -14.65 13.05
CA PHE A 178 5.67 -13.67 14.07
C PHE A 178 4.46 -12.80 14.43
N SER A 179 4.23 -12.55 15.70
CA SER A 179 3.28 -11.53 16.15
C SER A 179 3.90 -10.13 16.15
N HIS A 180 5.21 -10.07 16.42
CA HIS A 180 6.00 -8.84 16.45
C HIS A 180 7.43 -9.13 16.01
N LEU A 181 8.04 -8.18 15.33
CA LEU A 181 9.44 -8.14 14.92
C LEU A 181 9.97 -6.71 15.02
N THR A 182 11.25 -6.56 15.34
CA THR A 182 11.94 -5.31 15.05
C THR A 182 12.43 -5.28 13.59
N TYR A 183 12.68 -4.07 13.05
CA TYR A 183 13.30 -3.94 11.74
C TYR A 183 14.67 -4.63 11.70
N ASP A 184 15.46 -4.57 12.79
CA ASP A 184 16.76 -5.24 12.86
C ASP A 184 16.66 -6.76 12.85
N GLU A 185 15.71 -7.33 13.58
CA GLU A 185 15.45 -8.78 13.55
C GLU A 185 15.01 -9.24 12.16
N ALA A 186 14.11 -8.49 11.49
CA ALA A 186 13.68 -8.81 10.14
C ALA A 186 14.85 -8.78 9.14
N TYR A 187 15.74 -7.79 9.28
CA TYR A 187 16.96 -7.69 8.46
C TYR A 187 17.94 -8.83 8.70
N GLN A 188 18.29 -9.09 9.98
CA GLN A 188 19.24 -10.16 10.36
C GLN A 188 18.76 -11.55 9.92
N ARG A 189 17.44 -11.77 9.95
CA ARG A 189 16.80 -13.02 9.50
C ARG A 189 16.55 -13.07 7.99
N ASN A 190 16.93 -12.02 7.23
CA ASN A 190 16.71 -11.91 5.80
C ASN A 190 15.23 -12.13 5.39
N LEU A 191 14.29 -11.62 6.20
CA LEU A 191 12.85 -11.72 5.93
C LEU A 191 12.44 -10.70 4.87
N LYS A 192 11.76 -11.17 3.84
CA LYS A 192 11.31 -10.33 2.71
C LYS A 192 10.03 -9.55 3.05
N VAL A 193 10.14 -8.58 3.93
CA VAL A 193 9.02 -7.73 4.34
C VAL A 193 8.77 -6.61 3.33
N MET A 194 9.84 -5.94 2.90
CA MET A 194 9.88 -4.88 1.89
C MET A 194 11.29 -4.75 1.33
N ASP A 195 11.50 -3.87 0.33
CA ASP A 195 12.85 -3.58 -0.14
C ASP A 195 13.66 -2.78 0.92
N MET A 196 14.99 -2.82 0.78
CA MET A 196 15.91 -2.23 1.76
C MET A 196 15.77 -0.72 1.91
N THR A 197 15.43 -0.01 0.84
CA THR A 197 15.26 1.45 0.88
C THR A 197 14.04 1.82 1.72
N ALA A 198 12.91 1.12 1.48
CA ALA A 198 11.70 1.28 2.26
C ALA A 198 11.92 0.93 3.74
N PHE A 199 12.65 -0.15 3.97
CA PHE A 199 12.98 -0.65 5.29
C PHE A 199 13.79 0.37 6.10
N THR A 200 14.86 0.90 5.52
CA THR A 200 15.70 1.92 6.16
C THR A 200 14.90 3.20 6.44
N MET A 201 14.08 3.65 5.47
CA MET A 201 13.24 4.83 5.64
C MET A 201 12.24 4.66 6.80
N CYS A 202 11.59 3.52 6.93
CA CYS A 202 10.68 3.25 8.03
C CYS A 202 11.42 3.24 9.38
N LYS A 203 12.59 2.57 9.45
CA LYS A 203 13.39 2.50 10.66
C LYS A 203 13.91 3.88 11.11
N GLU A 204 14.42 4.69 10.19
CA GLU A 204 14.97 6.03 10.51
C GLU A 204 13.88 7.01 10.96
N ASN A 205 12.67 6.87 10.47
CA ASN A 205 11.54 7.74 10.82
C ASN A 205 10.60 7.17 11.88
N ASP A 206 11.00 6.12 12.59
CA ASP A 206 10.19 5.44 13.60
C ASP A 206 8.78 5.08 13.10
N MET A 207 8.66 4.76 11.79
CA MET A 207 7.39 4.42 11.15
C MET A 207 7.07 2.93 11.35
N PRO A 208 6.11 2.57 12.20
CA PRO A 208 5.72 1.17 12.38
C PRO A 208 4.99 0.65 11.14
N MET A 209 5.01 -0.67 10.95
CA MET A 209 4.25 -1.34 9.92
C MET A 209 3.50 -2.54 10.49
N TYR A 210 2.30 -2.77 9.99
CA TYR A 210 1.51 -3.95 10.30
C TYR A 210 1.19 -4.73 9.04
N VAL A 211 1.63 -5.99 8.97
CA VAL A 211 1.39 -6.89 7.84
C VAL A 211 0.23 -7.81 8.18
N PHE A 212 -0.79 -7.87 7.34
CA PHE A 212 -2.01 -8.65 7.59
C PHE A 212 -2.67 -9.09 6.28
N ASP A 213 -3.54 -10.09 6.38
CA ASP A 213 -4.37 -10.54 5.27
C ASP A 213 -5.52 -9.56 5.02
N MET A 214 -5.47 -8.87 3.88
CA MET A 214 -6.51 -7.93 3.44
C MET A 214 -7.63 -8.63 2.64
N ASN A 215 -7.45 -9.90 2.26
CA ASN A 215 -8.46 -10.62 1.49
C ASN A 215 -9.64 -11.10 2.36
N THR A 216 -9.40 -11.30 3.64
CA THR A 216 -10.43 -11.67 4.59
C THR A 216 -11.21 -10.44 5.04
N ARG A 217 -12.50 -10.40 4.68
CA ARG A 217 -13.41 -9.29 5.01
C ARG A 217 -13.43 -8.99 6.51
N GLY A 218 -13.35 -7.70 6.85
CA GLY A 218 -13.36 -7.21 8.22
C GLY A 218 -11.98 -7.17 8.89
N ASN A 219 -10.93 -7.72 8.28
CA ASN A 219 -9.60 -7.71 8.87
C ASN A 219 -9.02 -6.30 9.00
N LEU A 220 -9.32 -5.39 8.06
CA LEU A 220 -8.88 -3.99 8.18
C LEU A 220 -9.43 -3.36 9.47
N MET A 221 -10.72 -3.55 9.76
CA MET A 221 -11.34 -3.02 10.97
C MET A 221 -10.79 -3.66 12.25
N LYS A 222 -10.49 -4.98 12.24
CA LYS A 222 -9.84 -5.65 13.38
C LYS A 222 -8.48 -5.04 13.68
N VAL A 223 -7.63 -4.84 12.66
CA VAL A 223 -6.32 -4.18 12.80
C VAL A 223 -6.47 -2.77 13.36
N LEU A 224 -7.41 -1.98 12.84
CA LEU A 224 -7.68 -0.62 13.31
C LEU A 224 -8.20 -0.56 14.76
N ARG A 225 -8.85 -1.61 15.22
CA ARG A 225 -9.23 -1.79 16.64
C ARG A 225 -8.08 -2.26 17.53
N GLY A 226 -6.96 -2.66 16.93
CA GLY A 226 -5.77 -3.14 17.63
C GLY A 226 -5.77 -4.64 17.94
N GLU A 227 -6.60 -5.41 17.24
CA GLU A 227 -6.58 -6.87 17.35
C GLU A 227 -5.29 -7.45 16.72
N ASN A 228 -4.74 -8.48 17.37
CA ASN A 228 -3.50 -9.11 16.92
C ASN A 228 -3.78 -10.24 15.93
N ILE A 229 -4.01 -9.88 14.67
CA ILE A 229 -4.30 -10.83 13.58
C ILE A 229 -3.18 -10.94 12.54
N GLY A 230 -2.12 -10.17 12.70
CA GLY A 230 -1.00 -10.08 11.75
C GLY A 230 0.35 -9.99 12.45
N THR A 231 1.30 -9.34 11.82
CA THR A 231 2.65 -9.07 12.36
C THR A 231 2.90 -7.57 12.45
N LEU A 232 3.21 -7.09 13.65
CA LEU A 232 3.68 -5.72 13.87
C LEU A 232 5.20 -5.66 13.69
N VAL A 233 5.69 -4.68 12.92
CA VAL A 233 7.13 -4.39 12.76
C VAL A 233 7.40 -3.00 13.29
N THR A 234 8.37 -2.88 14.19
CA THR A 234 8.78 -1.60 14.81
C THR A 234 10.30 -1.42 14.77
N LYS A 235 10.77 -0.29 15.25
CA LYS A 235 12.19 -0.04 15.52
C LYS A 235 12.69 -0.90 16.66
#